data_76a4a7257a57f5fb370bb9c75badbc34
#
_entry.id   76a4a7257a57f5fb370bb9c75badbc34
#
_cell.length_a   1.000
_cell.length_b   1.000
_cell.length_c   1.000
_cell.angle_alpha   90.00
_cell.angle_beta   90.00
_cell.angle_gamma   90.00
#
_symmetry.space_group_name_H-M   'P 1'
#
loop_
_entity.id
_entity.type
_entity.pdbx_description
1 polymer ?
#
loop_
_entity_poly.entity_id
_entity_poly.type
_entity_poly.pdbx_seq_one_letter_code
_entity_poly.pdbx_strand_id
1 'polypeptide(L)'
;MPEYWIITVTEENWQVIKMTNTYGAPETHVSRSAHNLIRSGDIIIFYVKKKGSKNLGGKFVGAFKVISEWYREEKPLWPDEIEEGRVKYPWRVSLYP
;
A
#
# COMPACT_ATOMS: atom_id res chain seq x y z
N MET A 1 5.96 -16.67 -13.02
CA MET A 1 6.09 -15.30 -13.55
C MET A 1 5.48 -14.32 -12.57
N PRO A 2 6.18 -13.23 -12.24
CA PRO A 2 5.58 -12.21 -11.38
C PRO A 2 4.44 -11.50 -12.09
N GLU A 3 3.44 -11.13 -11.33
CA GLU A 3 2.37 -10.29 -11.81
C GLU A 3 2.68 -8.83 -11.48
N TYR A 4 2.10 -7.93 -12.25
CA TYR A 4 2.25 -6.49 -12.04
C TYR A 4 0.90 -5.92 -11.64
N TRP A 5 0.90 -5.13 -10.56
CA TRP A 5 -0.32 -4.55 -10.01
C TRP A 5 -0.16 -3.03 -9.92
N ILE A 6 -1.20 -2.29 -10.30
CA ILE A 6 -1.21 -0.84 -10.12
C ILE A 6 -2.14 -0.55 -8.95
N ILE A 7 -1.62 0.13 -7.93
CA ILE A 7 -2.38 0.46 -6.73
C ILE A 7 -2.40 1.97 -6.54
N THR A 8 -3.59 2.52 -6.37
CA THR A 8 -3.78 3.94 -6.13
C THR A 8 -3.71 4.23 -4.64
N VAL A 9 -2.92 5.24 -4.27
CA VAL A 9 -2.73 5.63 -2.87
C VAL A 9 -2.86 7.14 -2.72
N THR A 10 -3.05 7.60 -1.48
CA THR A 10 -2.98 9.02 -1.19
C THR A 10 -1.51 9.46 -1.11
N GLU A 11 -1.27 10.75 -1.28
CA GLU A 11 0.10 11.28 -1.19
C GLU A 11 0.68 11.06 0.19
N GLU A 12 -0.11 11.26 1.25
CA GLU A 12 0.33 11.03 2.63
C GLU A 12 0.71 9.57 2.87
N ASN A 13 -0.11 8.65 2.40
CA ASN A 13 0.18 7.22 2.56
C ASN A 13 1.40 6.81 1.74
N TRP A 14 1.58 7.40 0.55
CA TRP A 14 2.77 7.15 -0.26
C TRP A 14 4.06 7.53 0.50
N GLN A 15 4.05 8.64 1.23
CA GLN A 15 5.22 9.04 2.02
C GLN A 15 5.59 7.97 3.03
N VAL A 16 4.60 7.38 3.70
CA VAL A 16 4.85 6.30 4.67
C VAL A 16 5.33 5.04 3.97
N ILE A 17 4.72 4.69 2.83
CA ILE A 17 5.12 3.50 2.07
C ILE A 17 6.60 3.57 1.69
N LYS A 18 7.06 4.68 1.15
CA LYS A 18 8.45 4.80 0.72
C LYS A 18 9.43 4.87 1.89
N MET A 19 8.98 5.35 3.06
CA MET A 19 9.82 5.41 4.25
C MET A 19 9.95 4.05 4.93
N THR A 20 8.88 3.25 4.91
CA THR A 20 8.84 2.00 5.66
C THR A 20 8.95 0.76 4.79
N ASN A 21 8.85 0.92 3.46
CA ASN A 21 8.81 -0.19 2.50
C ASN A 21 7.69 -1.18 2.86
N THR A 22 6.52 -0.65 3.22
CA THR A 22 5.37 -1.45 3.63
C THR A 22 4.11 -0.92 2.95
N TYR A 23 3.29 -1.81 2.41
CA TYR A 23 1.98 -1.47 1.90
C TYR A 23 0.92 -2.12 2.77
N GLY A 24 -0.17 -1.38 3.06
CA GLY A 24 -1.27 -1.88 3.86
C GLY A 24 -2.60 -1.79 3.12
N ALA A 25 -3.45 -2.79 3.33
CA ALA A 25 -4.77 -2.86 2.71
C ALA A 25 -5.86 -3.06 3.75
N PRO A 26 -7.06 -2.48 3.53
CA PRO A 26 -8.21 -2.75 4.39
C PRO A 26 -8.59 -4.23 4.36
N GLU A 27 -9.21 -4.69 5.42
CA GLU A 27 -9.66 -6.09 5.54
C GLU A 27 -10.52 -6.51 4.36
N THR A 28 -11.44 -5.64 3.93
CA THR A 28 -12.34 -5.94 2.83
C THR A 28 -11.61 -6.10 1.49
N HIS A 29 -10.53 -5.35 1.29
CA HIS A 29 -9.78 -5.43 0.04
C HIS A 29 -9.06 -6.77 -0.11
N VAL A 30 -8.46 -7.26 0.98
CA VAL A 30 -7.72 -8.52 0.93
C VAL A 30 -8.66 -9.71 0.77
N SER A 31 -9.84 -9.65 1.38
CA SER A 31 -10.79 -10.77 1.33
C SER A 31 -11.69 -10.77 0.10
N ARG A 32 -11.88 -9.63 -0.58
CA ARG A 32 -12.89 -9.52 -1.64
C ARG A 32 -12.41 -8.94 -2.96
N SER A 33 -11.14 -8.57 -3.07
CA SER A 33 -10.66 -7.89 -4.27
C SER A 33 -9.39 -8.55 -4.80
N ALA A 34 -8.87 -7.97 -5.87
CA ALA A 34 -7.65 -8.47 -6.48
C ALA A 34 -6.44 -8.41 -5.55
N HIS A 35 -6.53 -7.65 -4.44
CA HIS A 35 -5.42 -7.58 -3.48
C HIS A 35 -5.02 -8.95 -2.94
N ASN A 36 -5.97 -9.86 -2.73
CA ASN A 36 -5.64 -11.17 -2.21
C ASN A 36 -4.90 -12.06 -3.23
N LEU A 37 -4.81 -11.62 -4.48
CA LEU A 37 -4.06 -12.32 -5.52
C LEU A 37 -2.60 -11.86 -5.58
N ILE A 38 -2.25 -10.79 -4.88
CA ILE A 38 -0.88 -10.30 -4.84
C ILE A 38 -0.03 -11.27 -4.01
N ARG A 39 1.08 -11.70 -4.57
CA ARG A 39 1.95 -12.71 -3.94
C ARG A 39 3.37 -12.20 -3.83
N SER A 40 4.12 -12.82 -2.93
CA SER A 40 5.56 -12.57 -2.86
C SER A 40 6.19 -12.82 -4.24
N GLY A 41 7.01 -11.87 -4.68
CA GLY A 41 7.61 -11.90 -6.02
C GLY A 41 6.92 -10.99 -7.02
N ASP A 42 5.69 -10.58 -6.74
CA ASP A 42 4.95 -9.67 -7.62
C ASP A 42 5.50 -8.25 -7.52
N ILE A 43 5.15 -7.42 -8.50
CA ILE A 43 5.55 -6.02 -8.55
C ILE A 43 4.31 -5.15 -8.34
N ILE A 44 4.39 -4.20 -7.42
CA ILE A 44 3.35 -3.19 -7.22
C ILE A 44 3.85 -1.86 -7.75
N ILE A 45 3.07 -1.25 -8.63
CA ILE A 45 3.36 0.08 -9.16
C ILE A 45 2.38 1.04 -8.50
N PHE A 46 2.90 2.01 -7.75
CA PHE A 46 2.07 2.95 -7.01
C PHE A 46 1.73 4.18 -7.84
N TYR A 47 0.46 4.56 -7.80
CA TYR A 47 -0.07 5.73 -8.45
C TYR A 47 -0.71 6.63 -7.39
N VAL A 48 -0.32 7.89 -7.34
CA VAL A 48 -0.88 8.83 -6.37
C VAL A 48 -2.12 9.49 -6.98
N LYS A 49 -3.24 9.42 -6.29
CA LYS A 49 -4.48 10.00 -6.79
C LYS A 49 -4.38 11.53 -6.85
N LYS A 50 -5.05 12.12 -7.83
CA LYS A 50 -5.03 13.58 -8.03
C LYS A 50 -5.70 14.33 -6.89
N LYS A 51 -6.89 13.90 -6.51
CA LYS A 51 -7.70 14.62 -5.53
C LYS A 51 -7.04 14.60 -4.16
N GLY A 52 -6.84 15.75 -3.57
CA GLY A 52 -6.25 15.90 -2.25
C GLY A 52 -4.72 15.87 -2.24
N SER A 53 -4.08 15.69 -3.38
CA SER A 53 -2.62 15.69 -3.46
C SER A 53 -2.08 17.09 -3.74
N LYS A 54 -0.91 17.40 -3.17
CA LYS A 54 -0.28 18.71 -3.32
C LYS A 54 0.78 18.73 -4.41
N ASN A 55 1.59 17.66 -4.49
CA ASN A 55 2.76 17.64 -5.39
C ASN A 55 2.77 16.47 -6.36
N LEU A 56 2.31 15.29 -5.94
CA LEU A 56 2.50 14.05 -6.68
C LEU A 56 1.22 13.51 -7.34
N GLY A 57 0.12 14.25 -7.21
CA GLY A 57 -1.17 13.79 -7.74
C GLY A 57 -1.14 13.48 -9.22
N GLY A 58 -1.72 12.35 -9.61
CA GLY A 58 -1.79 11.93 -10.99
C GLY A 58 -0.50 11.36 -11.55
N LYS A 59 0.42 10.94 -10.68
CA LYS A 59 1.72 10.42 -11.10
C LYS A 59 1.97 9.01 -10.60
N PHE A 60 2.65 8.23 -11.41
CA PHE A 60 3.26 6.97 -10.97
C PHE A 60 4.55 7.33 -10.23
N VAL A 61 4.67 6.86 -8.99
CA VAL A 61 5.75 7.31 -8.12
C VAL A 61 6.77 6.24 -7.77
N GLY A 62 6.48 4.98 -8.01
CA GLY A 62 7.46 3.94 -7.75
C GLY A 62 6.93 2.55 -8.03
N ALA A 63 7.86 1.62 -8.25
CA ALA A 63 7.57 0.21 -8.43
C ALA A 63 8.35 -0.56 -7.37
N PHE A 64 7.69 -1.48 -6.68
CA PHE A 64 8.28 -2.23 -5.58
C PHE A 64 8.00 -3.71 -5.75
N LYS A 65 8.98 -4.54 -5.40
CA LYS A 65 8.79 -5.98 -5.38
C LYS A 65 8.20 -6.39 -4.04
N VAL A 66 7.17 -7.23 -4.06
CA VAL A 66 6.59 -7.80 -2.86
C VAL A 66 7.52 -8.90 -2.36
N ILE A 67 8.00 -8.78 -1.14
CA ILE A 67 8.99 -9.72 -0.59
C ILE A 67 8.48 -10.51 0.62
N SER A 68 7.17 -10.43 0.91
CA SER A 68 6.57 -11.22 1.97
C SER A 68 5.17 -11.65 1.57
N GLU A 69 4.63 -12.63 2.29
CA GLU A 69 3.20 -12.91 2.21
C GLU A 69 2.45 -11.83 2.99
N TRP A 70 1.13 -11.78 2.82
CA TRP A 70 0.30 -10.88 3.62
C TRP A 70 0.41 -11.26 5.08
N TYR A 71 0.66 -10.26 5.95
CA TYR A 71 0.64 -10.48 7.39
C TYR A 71 -0.26 -9.44 8.04
N ARG A 72 -0.77 -9.77 9.23
CA ARG A 72 -1.66 -8.88 9.96
C ARG A 72 -0.90 -8.10 11.02
N GLU A 73 -1.11 -6.78 11.03
CA GLU A 73 -0.48 -5.90 12.01
C GLU A 73 -1.55 -4.99 12.60
N GLU A 74 -1.62 -4.93 13.92
CA GLU A 74 -2.65 -4.19 14.63
C GLU A 74 -2.16 -2.84 15.18
N LYS A 75 -1.10 -2.29 14.61
CA LYS A 75 -0.56 -1.00 15.03
C LYS A 75 -0.83 0.06 13.99
N PRO A 76 -1.34 1.26 14.37
CA PRO A 76 -1.48 2.36 13.43
C PRO A 76 -0.13 2.75 12.85
N LEU A 77 -0.08 2.96 11.53
CA LEU A 77 1.14 3.34 10.84
C LEU A 77 0.92 4.55 9.93
N TRP A 78 -0.19 4.54 9.18
CA TRP A 78 -0.47 5.60 8.22
C TRP A 78 -1.11 6.81 8.90
N PRO A 79 -0.97 8.03 8.32
CA PRO A 79 -1.47 9.26 8.95
C PRO A 79 -2.94 9.20 9.35
N ASP A 80 -3.80 8.64 8.51
CA ASP A 80 -5.21 8.54 8.83
C ASP A 80 -5.47 7.57 9.99
N GLU A 81 -4.69 6.50 10.09
CA GLU A 81 -4.80 5.58 11.24
C GLU A 81 -4.39 6.26 12.53
N ILE A 82 -3.31 7.02 12.50
CA ILE A 82 -2.79 7.71 13.68
C ILE A 82 -3.78 8.78 14.12
N GLU A 83 -4.33 9.55 13.18
CA GLU A 83 -5.30 10.61 13.47
C GLU A 83 -6.58 10.06 14.09
N GLU A 84 -7.08 8.94 13.57
CA GLU A 84 -8.33 8.36 14.06
C GLU A 84 -8.13 7.42 15.25
N GLY A 85 -6.89 7.08 15.58
CA GLY A 85 -6.59 6.21 16.70
C GLY A 85 -7.01 4.76 16.50
N ARG A 86 -7.07 4.30 15.25
CA ARG A 86 -7.46 2.92 14.95
C ARG A 86 -6.76 2.39 13.70
N VAL A 87 -6.63 1.08 13.62
CA VAL A 87 -6.03 0.41 12.47
C VAL A 87 -7.06 0.29 11.37
N LYS A 88 -6.76 0.85 10.20
CA LYS A 88 -7.62 0.79 9.01
C LYS A 88 -7.06 -0.14 7.95
N TYR A 89 -5.74 -0.39 7.97
CA TYR A 89 -5.04 -1.20 6.99
C TYR A 89 -4.26 -2.30 7.70
N PRO A 90 -4.96 -3.30 8.26
CA PRO A 90 -4.29 -4.32 9.08
C PRO A 90 -3.49 -5.33 8.26
N TRP A 91 -3.84 -5.54 6.99
CA TRP A 91 -3.14 -6.49 6.14
C TRP A 91 -2.00 -5.79 5.41
N ARG A 92 -0.79 -6.29 5.62
CA ARG A 92 0.42 -5.62 5.14
C ARG A 92 1.33 -6.60 4.39
N VAL A 93 2.10 -6.06 3.46
CA VAL A 93 3.18 -6.78 2.79
C VAL A 93 4.44 -5.94 2.86
N SER A 94 5.57 -6.61 2.98
CA SER A 94 6.86 -5.94 2.92
C SER A 94 7.30 -5.79 1.47
N LEU A 95 7.97 -4.69 1.17
CA LEU A 95 8.34 -4.30 -0.18
C LEU A 95 9.85 -4.08 -0.30
N TYR A 96 10.35 -4.27 -1.53
CA TYR A 96 11.72 -3.93 -1.89
C TYR A 96 11.67 -2.96 -3.07
N PRO A 97 12.27 -1.75 -2.93
CA PRO A 97 12.22 -0.73 -4.00
C PRO A 97 12.95 -1.12 -5.27
#